data_ac367f81bbc569ed15d0c7215587b8e3
#
_entry.id   ac367f81bbc569ed15d0c7215587b8e3
#
_cell.length_a   1.000
_cell.length_b   1.000
_cell.length_c   1.000
_cell.angle_alpha   90.00
_cell.angle_beta   90.00
_cell.angle_gamma   90.00
#
_symmetry.space_group_name_H-M   'P 1'
#
loop_
_entity.id
_entity.type
_entity.pdbx_description
1 polymer ?
#
loop_
_entity_poly.entity_id
_entity_poly.type
_entity_poly.pdbx_seq_one_letter_code
_entity_poly.pdbx_strand_id
1 'polypeptide(L)'
;RFIPERFTRVYLDWMENIRDWCISRQLWWGHRIPVWYCGDCEEMIVSKEPVSRCTRCGSTACEQDPDVLDTWFSSALWPFSTLGWPRQTLELAYYYPTSVMVTGRDIIFFWVARMIFSGLAFMNDVPFPDVFIHGLVMDALGRKMSKSLGNGVDPIDVIESHGADSLRFMLVTGNTPGNDLRFHFERLEGSRNFANKLWNASRFALMNLEDFEPARRPEQYTL
;
A
#
# COMPACT_ATOMS: atom_id res chain seq x y z
N ARG A 1 1.71 -14.77 -6.37
CA ARG A 1 0.36 -15.37 -6.18
C ARG A 1 -0.59 -14.30 -5.66
N PHE A 2 -1.82 -14.21 -6.24
CA PHE A 2 -2.88 -13.33 -5.73
C PHE A 2 -3.80 -14.08 -4.76
N ILE A 3 -4.19 -13.42 -3.69
CA ILE A 3 -5.11 -13.93 -2.67
C ILE A 3 -6.24 -12.90 -2.51
N PRO A 4 -7.50 -13.25 -2.86
CA PRO A 4 -7.96 -14.51 -3.43
C PRO A 4 -7.56 -14.68 -4.91
N GLU A 5 -7.50 -15.93 -5.35
CA GLU A 5 -6.98 -16.34 -6.67
C GLU A 5 -7.69 -15.70 -7.87
N ARG A 6 -8.97 -15.36 -7.71
CA ARG A 6 -9.77 -14.70 -8.79
C ARG A 6 -9.11 -13.44 -9.36
N PHE A 7 -8.28 -12.74 -8.58
CA PHE A 7 -7.57 -11.55 -9.05
C PHE A 7 -6.34 -11.86 -9.92
N THR A 8 -5.87 -13.11 -9.95
CA THR A 8 -4.80 -13.55 -10.85
C THR A 8 -5.22 -13.34 -12.31
N ARG A 9 -6.42 -13.80 -12.67
CA ARG A 9 -6.94 -13.62 -14.02
C ARG A 9 -7.10 -12.13 -14.38
N VAL A 10 -7.65 -11.34 -13.46
CA VAL A 10 -7.81 -9.89 -13.66
C VAL A 10 -6.46 -9.21 -13.92
N TYR A 11 -5.43 -9.59 -13.17
CA TYR A 11 -4.07 -9.08 -13.36
C TYR A 11 -3.47 -9.51 -14.72
N LEU A 12 -3.58 -10.79 -15.07
CA LEU A 12 -3.03 -11.33 -16.32
C LEU A 12 -3.72 -10.73 -17.55
N ASP A 13 -5.05 -10.65 -17.56
CA ASP A 13 -5.81 -10.02 -18.64
C ASP A 13 -5.37 -8.57 -18.89
N TRP A 14 -5.06 -7.84 -17.82
CA TRP A 14 -4.55 -6.48 -17.95
C TRP A 14 -3.11 -6.45 -18.48
N MET A 15 -2.22 -7.33 -18.00
CA MET A 15 -0.83 -7.41 -18.45
C MET A 15 -0.70 -7.79 -19.92
N GLU A 16 -1.56 -8.70 -20.40
CA GLU A 16 -1.59 -9.12 -21.80
C GLU A 16 -2.08 -8.01 -22.76
N ASN A 17 -2.88 -7.07 -22.22
CA ASN A 17 -3.43 -5.95 -22.96
C ASN A 17 -2.85 -4.59 -22.54
N ILE A 18 -1.68 -4.59 -21.90
CA ILE A 18 -1.04 -3.36 -21.43
C ILE A 18 -0.75 -2.41 -22.60
N ARG A 19 -0.99 -1.12 -22.36
CA ARG A 19 -0.75 -0.06 -23.35
C ARG A 19 0.29 0.92 -22.82
N ASP A 20 0.83 1.72 -23.72
CA ASP A 20 1.72 2.82 -23.38
C ASP A 20 1.10 3.73 -22.31
N TRP A 21 1.93 4.15 -21.40
CA TRP A 21 1.54 5.00 -20.28
C TRP A 21 2.33 6.30 -20.34
N CYS A 22 1.61 7.41 -20.55
CA CYS A 22 2.20 8.72 -20.42
C CYS A 22 2.52 8.99 -18.96
N ILE A 23 3.79 9.22 -18.65
CA ILE A 23 4.28 9.43 -17.28
C ILE A 23 4.39 10.90 -16.88
N SER A 24 4.21 11.83 -17.83
CA SER A 24 4.23 13.27 -17.56
C SER A 24 2.89 13.79 -17.07
N ARG A 25 2.91 14.76 -16.15
CA ARG A 25 1.74 15.47 -15.64
C ARG A 25 2.02 16.96 -15.60
N GLN A 26 1.04 17.76 -15.98
CA GLN A 26 1.05 19.21 -15.95
C GLN A 26 0.53 19.69 -14.59
N LEU A 27 1.33 19.45 -13.55
CA LEU A 27 1.01 19.78 -12.17
C LEU A 27 2.09 20.71 -11.59
N TRP A 28 1.69 21.61 -10.73
CA TRP A 28 2.65 22.47 -10.02
C TRP A 28 3.47 21.71 -8.98
N TRP A 29 2.87 20.70 -8.32
CA TRP A 29 3.53 19.90 -7.29
C TRP A 29 3.85 18.49 -7.78
N GLY A 30 5.10 18.10 -7.65
CA GLY A 30 5.56 16.76 -8.02
C GLY A 30 7.07 16.71 -8.28
N HIS A 31 7.57 15.55 -8.69
CA HIS A 31 8.96 15.37 -9.12
C HIS A 31 9.09 15.84 -10.55
N ARG A 32 9.83 16.93 -10.80
CA ARG A 32 10.11 17.38 -12.17
C ARG A 32 10.84 16.30 -12.95
N ILE A 33 10.45 16.15 -14.22
CA ILE A 33 11.10 15.23 -15.13
C ILE A 33 12.57 15.63 -15.27
N PRO A 34 13.54 14.72 -15.00
CA PRO A 34 14.97 15.05 -14.98
C PRO A 34 15.56 15.04 -16.39
N VAL A 35 14.91 15.78 -17.30
CA VAL A 35 15.28 15.91 -18.72
C VAL A 35 15.43 17.37 -19.05
N TRP A 36 16.47 17.69 -19.83
CA TRP A 36 16.74 19.02 -20.41
C TRP A 36 16.78 18.93 -21.91
N TYR A 37 16.23 19.91 -22.56
CA TYR A 37 16.24 20.03 -24.01
C TYR A 37 17.17 21.17 -24.43
N CYS A 38 18.05 20.90 -25.41
CA CYS A 38 18.90 21.92 -25.97
C CYS A 38 18.14 22.69 -27.05
N GLY A 39 18.01 24.02 -26.90
CA GLY A 39 17.34 24.88 -27.89
C GLY A 39 18.06 25.00 -29.23
N ASP A 40 19.38 24.70 -29.27
CA ASP A 40 20.18 24.88 -30.50
C ASP A 40 20.32 23.58 -31.31
N CYS A 41 20.34 22.41 -30.69
CA CYS A 41 20.55 21.14 -31.43
C CYS A 41 19.53 20.05 -31.10
N GLU A 42 18.49 20.38 -30.33
CA GLU A 42 17.40 19.51 -29.96
C GLU A 42 17.83 18.25 -29.18
N GLU A 43 19.05 18.24 -28.63
CA GLU A 43 19.54 17.13 -27.82
C GLU A 43 18.75 17.01 -26.53
N MET A 44 18.33 15.79 -26.21
CA MET A 44 17.65 15.44 -24.94
C MET A 44 18.66 14.90 -23.95
N ILE A 45 18.85 15.60 -22.84
CA ILE A 45 19.85 15.26 -21.81
C ILE A 45 19.15 14.84 -20.54
N VAL A 46 19.40 13.61 -20.10
CA VAL A 46 18.90 13.09 -18.81
C VAL A 46 19.96 13.34 -17.74
N SER A 47 19.60 14.09 -16.70
CA SER A 47 20.53 14.43 -15.63
C SER A 47 19.83 14.66 -14.30
N LYS A 48 20.45 14.20 -13.20
CA LYS A 48 20.00 14.50 -11.82
C LYS A 48 20.30 15.94 -11.42
N GLU A 49 21.35 16.50 -11.96
CA GLU A 49 21.79 17.85 -11.68
C GLU A 49 21.39 18.82 -12.81
N PRO A 50 21.23 20.12 -12.49
CA PRO A 50 20.94 21.11 -13.49
C PRO A 50 21.98 21.12 -14.62
N VAL A 51 21.52 21.12 -15.87
CA VAL A 51 22.38 21.14 -17.06
C VAL A 51 22.65 22.58 -17.47
N SER A 52 23.90 23.01 -17.31
CA SER A 52 24.33 24.35 -17.71
C SER A 52 24.83 24.45 -19.15
N ARG A 53 25.21 23.32 -19.75
CA ARG A 53 25.70 23.23 -21.13
C ARG A 53 25.29 21.93 -21.78
N CYS A 54 24.90 22.04 -23.07
CA CYS A 54 24.60 20.86 -23.87
C CYS A 54 25.85 20.00 -24.07
N THR A 55 25.69 18.70 -23.84
CA THR A 55 26.78 17.71 -23.97
C THR A 55 27.16 17.48 -25.44
N ARG A 56 26.27 17.79 -26.38
CA ARG A 56 26.48 17.59 -27.83
C ARG A 56 27.08 18.81 -28.52
N CYS A 57 26.53 20.02 -28.33
CA CYS A 57 26.94 21.22 -29.06
C CYS A 57 27.59 22.29 -28.19
N GLY A 58 27.65 22.12 -26.87
CA GLY A 58 28.24 23.08 -25.95
C GLY A 58 27.38 24.31 -25.66
N SER A 59 26.18 24.41 -26.23
CA SER A 59 25.25 25.53 -26.01
C SER A 59 24.83 25.62 -24.53
N THR A 60 24.57 26.86 -24.10
CA THR A 60 23.98 27.15 -22.77
C THR A 60 22.45 27.24 -22.81
N ALA A 61 21.83 27.12 -24.00
CA ALA A 61 20.39 27.14 -24.18
C ALA A 61 19.77 25.77 -23.82
N CYS A 62 19.91 25.36 -22.56
CA CYS A 62 19.32 24.10 -22.04
C CYS A 62 18.17 24.42 -21.11
N GLU A 63 17.00 23.89 -21.38
CA GLU A 63 15.79 24.08 -20.57
C GLU A 63 15.27 22.76 -20.04
N GLN A 64 14.94 22.72 -18.75
CA GLN A 64 14.38 21.53 -18.14
C GLN A 64 12.92 21.36 -18.52
N ASP A 65 12.50 20.11 -18.74
CA ASP A 65 11.11 19.72 -18.93
C ASP A 65 10.21 20.36 -17.84
N PRO A 66 9.14 21.08 -18.21
CA PRO A 66 8.26 21.76 -17.25
C PRO A 66 7.36 20.78 -16.48
N ASP A 67 7.13 19.58 -17.01
CA ASP A 67 6.22 18.62 -16.45
C ASP A 67 6.82 17.87 -15.25
N VAL A 68 5.96 17.26 -14.48
CA VAL A 68 6.33 16.38 -13.35
C VAL A 68 5.98 14.93 -13.66
N LEU A 69 6.63 14.00 -12.97
CA LEU A 69 6.34 12.58 -13.09
C LEU A 69 5.00 12.23 -12.40
N ASP A 70 4.26 11.32 -13.01
CA ASP A 70 3.09 10.70 -12.41
C ASP A 70 3.43 10.10 -11.04
N THR A 71 2.55 10.27 -10.07
CA THR A 71 2.68 9.67 -8.72
C THR A 71 2.95 8.17 -8.76
N TRP A 72 2.30 7.45 -9.67
CA TRP A 72 2.48 6.00 -9.81
C TRP A 72 3.84 5.59 -10.34
N PHE A 73 4.57 6.50 -10.96
CA PHE A 73 5.94 6.23 -11.40
C PHE A 73 6.89 6.02 -10.22
N SER A 74 6.92 6.95 -9.28
CA SER A 74 7.73 6.82 -8.06
C SER A 74 7.17 5.76 -7.09
N SER A 75 5.84 5.63 -7.00
CA SER A 75 5.18 4.60 -6.19
C SER A 75 5.54 3.18 -6.62
N ALA A 76 5.84 2.96 -7.90
CA ALA A 76 6.29 1.67 -8.43
C ALA A 76 7.66 1.24 -7.87
N LEU A 77 8.46 2.18 -7.42
CA LEU A 77 9.80 1.93 -6.87
C LEU A 77 9.78 1.62 -5.37
N TRP A 78 8.62 1.74 -4.72
CA TRP A 78 8.46 1.60 -3.26
C TRP A 78 9.19 0.40 -2.65
N PRO A 79 9.08 -0.84 -3.19
CA PRO A 79 9.62 -2.03 -2.53
C PRO A 79 11.13 -2.00 -2.35
N PHE A 80 11.86 -1.20 -3.12
CA PHE A 80 13.32 -1.15 -3.11
C PHE A 80 13.88 0.26 -2.91
N SER A 81 13.21 1.32 -3.38
CA SER A 81 13.71 2.68 -3.20
C SER A 81 13.71 3.13 -1.75
N THR A 82 12.73 2.71 -0.95
CA THR A 82 12.64 3.00 0.49
C THR A 82 13.74 2.29 1.30
N LEU A 83 14.32 1.24 0.74
CA LEU A 83 15.42 0.48 1.33
C LEU A 83 16.79 0.97 0.88
N GLY A 84 16.84 2.08 0.15
CA GLY A 84 18.08 2.77 -0.22
C GLY A 84 18.54 2.58 -1.66
N TRP A 85 17.82 1.80 -2.50
CA TRP A 85 18.15 1.69 -3.93
C TRP A 85 18.28 3.10 -4.57
N PRO A 86 19.27 3.36 -5.48
CA PRO A 86 20.13 2.38 -6.16
C PRO A 86 21.40 1.96 -5.40
N ARG A 87 21.60 2.42 -4.15
CA ARG A 87 22.72 1.97 -3.33
C ARG A 87 22.49 0.55 -2.82
N GLN A 88 23.56 -0.22 -2.70
CA GLN A 88 23.53 -1.54 -2.07
C GLN A 88 23.61 -1.38 -0.54
N THR A 89 22.46 -1.36 0.12
CA THR A 89 22.35 -1.22 1.57
C THR A 89 22.09 -2.57 2.23
N LEU A 90 22.36 -2.67 3.53
CA LEU A 90 22.04 -3.87 4.32
C LEU A 90 20.53 -4.10 4.38
N GLU A 91 19.75 -3.03 4.48
CA GLU A 91 18.31 -3.06 4.48
C GLU A 91 17.74 -3.60 3.16
N LEU A 92 18.30 -3.17 2.03
CA LEU A 92 17.90 -3.67 0.71
C LEU A 92 18.21 -5.17 0.57
N ALA A 93 19.39 -5.59 1.00
CA ALA A 93 19.81 -6.98 0.93
C ALA A 93 18.98 -7.90 1.85
N TYR A 94 18.46 -7.38 2.96
CA TYR A 94 17.73 -8.15 3.95
C TYR A 94 16.21 -8.17 3.69
N TYR A 95 15.61 -7.02 3.30
CA TYR A 95 14.16 -6.86 3.21
C TYR A 95 13.61 -7.00 1.80
N TYR A 96 14.44 -7.00 0.76
CA TYR A 96 13.99 -7.23 -0.60
C TYR A 96 14.36 -8.63 -1.08
N PRO A 97 13.44 -9.45 -1.64
CA PRO A 97 11.99 -9.20 -1.76
C PRO A 97 11.27 -9.17 -0.42
N THR A 98 10.13 -8.44 -0.35
CA THR A 98 9.26 -8.45 0.83
C THR A 98 8.41 -9.72 0.88
N SER A 99 7.77 -10.01 2.03
CA SER A 99 7.01 -11.26 2.19
C SER A 99 5.63 -11.22 1.52
N VAL A 100 4.90 -10.11 1.67
CA VAL A 100 3.54 -9.97 1.15
C VAL A 100 3.21 -8.51 0.87
N MET A 101 2.50 -8.27 -0.24
CA MET A 101 1.89 -6.99 -0.57
C MET A 101 0.41 -7.03 -0.23
N VAL A 102 -0.07 -6.08 0.58
CA VAL A 102 -1.48 -5.97 0.97
C VAL A 102 -2.06 -4.68 0.40
N THR A 103 -3.14 -4.78 -0.38
CA THR A 103 -3.77 -3.61 -0.99
C THR A 103 -5.23 -3.86 -1.39
N GLY A 104 -5.94 -2.79 -1.76
CA GLY A 104 -7.27 -2.85 -2.38
C GLY A 104 -7.21 -3.24 -3.86
N ARG A 105 -8.31 -3.80 -4.36
CA ARG A 105 -8.42 -4.23 -5.76
C ARG A 105 -8.33 -3.10 -6.77
N ASP A 106 -8.70 -1.89 -6.40
CA ASP A 106 -8.76 -0.72 -7.28
C ASP A 106 -7.39 -0.17 -7.70
N ILE A 107 -6.32 -0.59 -7.03
CA ILE A 107 -4.95 -0.18 -7.39
C ILE A 107 -4.04 -1.36 -7.80
N ILE A 108 -4.60 -2.50 -8.16
CA ILE A 108 -3.83 -3.62 -8.71
C ILE A 108 -3.02 -3.16 -9.93
N PHE A 109 -3.64 -2.45 -10.86
CA PHE A 109 -2.98 -2.00 -12.08
C PHE A 109 -2.09 -0.77 -11.87
N PHE A 110 -2.55 0.17 -11.05
CA PHE A 110 -1.82 1.41 -10.82
C PHE A 110 -0.59 1.21 -9.96
N TRP A 111 -0.62 0.28 -9.03
CA TRP A 111 0.45 0.10 -8.06
C TRP A 111 1.10 -1.29 -8.11
N VAL A 112 0.33 -2.36 -7.92
CA VAL A 112 0.89 -3.72 -7.83
C VAL A 112 1.61 -4.12 -9.12
N ALA A 113 0.96 -3.97 -10.28
CA ALA A 113 1.55 -4.30 -11.56
C ALA A 113 2.82 -3.50 -11.81
N ARG A 114 2.79 -2.18 -11.52
CA ARG A 114 3.94 -1.31 -11.68
C ARG A 114 5.10 -1.66 -10.77
N MET A 115 4.86 -2.03 -9.52
CA MET A 115 5.90 -2.54 -8.63
C MET A 115 6.52 -3.83 -9.15
N ILE A 116 5.71 -4.74 -9.70
CA ILE A 116 6.20 -6.02 -10.22
C ILE A 116 7.13 -5.80 -11.42
N PHE A 117 6.70 -5.06 -12.45
CA PHE A 117 7.56 -4.86 -13.61
C PHE A 117 8.77 -3.97 -13.32
N SER A 118 8.65 -2.99 -12.40
CA SER A 118 9.80 -2.20 -11.96
C SER A 118 10.80 -3.04 -11.16
N GLY A 119 10.32 -3.91 -10.28
CA GLY A 119 11.17 -4.87 -9.56
C GLY A 119 11.93 -5.79 -10.52
N LEU A 120 11.23 -6.35 -11.49
CA LEU A 120 11.87 -7.18 -12.52
C LEU A 120 12.90 -6.40 -13.36
N ALA A 121 12.59 -5.15 -13.71
CA ALA A 121 13.48 -4.33 -14.54
C ALA A 121 14.73 -3.84 -13.80
N PHE A 122 14.61 -3.46 -12.52
CA PHE A 122 15.69 -2.80 -11.77
C PHE A 122 16.39 -3.70 -10.76
N MET A 123 15.68 -4.72 -10.25
CA MET A 123 16.21 -5.62 -9.24
C MET A 123 16.41 -7.06 -9.76
N ASN A 124 15.95 -7.37 -10.98
CA ASN A 124 15.93 -8.71 -11.59
C ASN A 124 15.18 -9.77 -10.76
N ASP A 125 14.30 -9.36 -9.89
CA ASP A 125 13.51 -10.24 -9.04
C ASP A 125 12.14 -9.63 -8.74
N VAL A 126 11.15 -10.48 -8.43
CA VAL A 126 9.82 -10.02 -8.04
C VAL A 126 9.86 -9.36 -6.66
N PRO A 127 9.17 -8.24 -6.45
CA PRO A 127 9.24 -7.51 -5.18
C PRO A 127 8.56 -8.24 -4.01
N PHE A 128 7.65 -9.18 -4.28
CA PHE A 128 6.90 -9.97 -3.29
C PHE A 128 6.28 -11.21 -3.92
N PRO A 129 6.27 -12.37 -3.23
CA PRO A 129 5.67 -13.60 -3.74
C PRO A 129 4.14 -13.60 -3.65
N ASP A 130 3.56 -12.92 -2.67
CA ASP A 130 2.14 -12.89 -2.41
C ASP A 130 1.55 -11.48 -2.47
N VAL A 131 0.36 -11.38 -3.10
CA VAL A 131 -0.46 -10.16 -3.15
C VAL A 131 -1.80 -10.46 -2.49
N PHE A 132 -2.01 -9.90 -1.31
CA PHE A 132 -3.27 -10.05 -0.57
C PHE A 132 -4.18 -8.88 -0.88
N ILE A 133 -5.33 -9.16 -1.49
CA ILE A 133 -6.32 -8.16 -1.84
C ILE A 133 -7.41 -8.12 -0.77
N HIS A 134 -7.48 -7.01 -0.04
CA HIS A 134 -8.55 -6.76 0.90
C HIS A 134 -9.77 -6.13 0.22
N GLY A 135 -10.94 -6.25 0.84
CA GLY A 135 -12.15 -5.55 0.42
C GLY A 135 -12.11 -4.06 0.78
N LEU A 136 -13.03 -3.30 0.21
CA LEU A 136 -13.26 -1.90 0.55
C LEU A 136 -14.32 -1.79 1.65
N VAL A 137 -14.20 -0.76 2.49
CA VAL A 137 -15.25 -0.37 3.43
C VAL A 137 -16.24 0.52 2.68
N MET A 138 -17.47 0.06 2.59
CA MET A 138 -18.58 0.74 1.93
C MET A 138 -19.51 1.37 2.97
N ASP A 139 -20.32 2.34 2.57
CA ASP A 139 -21.40 2.83 3.41
C ASP A 139 -22.49 1.76 3.65
N ALA A 140 -23.47 2.03 4.51
CA ALA A 140 -24.55 1.09 4.84
C ALA A 140 -25.36 0.65 3.62
N LEU A 141 -25.42 1.47 2.56
CA LEU A 141 -26.10 1.16 1.30
C LEU A 141 -25.21 0.38 0.31
N GLY A 142 -23.95 0.13 0.66
CA GLY A 142 -22.99 -0.56 -0.21
C GLY A 142 -22.36 0.35 -1.27
N ARG A 143 -22.37 1.67 -1.10
CA ARG A 143 -21.73 2.62 -2.00
C ARG A 143 -20.31 2.91 -1.51
N LYS A 144 -19.38 3.11 -2.44
CA LYS A 144 -18.01 3.53 -2.11
C LYS A 144 -18.04 4.88 -1.36
N MET A 145 -17.35 4.94 -0.22
CA MET A 145 -17.22 6.18 0.53
C MET A 145 -16.37 7.19 -0.24
N SER A 146 -16.83 8.43 -0.33
CA SER A 146 -16.10 9.52 -0.97
C SER A 146 -16.40 10.86 -0.29
N LYS A 147 -15.43 11.78 -0.37
CA LYS A 147 -15.59 13.15 0.15
C LYS A 147 -16.72 13.90 -0.56
N SER A 148 -16.90 13.68 -1.85
CA SER A 148 -17.94 14.34 -2.66
C SER A 148 -19.35 13.88 -2.31
N LEU A 149 -19.53 12.64 -1.86
CA LEU A 149 -20.82 12.12 -1.42
C LEU A 149 -21.12 12.40 0.07
N GLY A 150 -20.11 12.84 0.84
CA GLY A 150 -20.27 13.08 2.27
C GLY A 150 -20.67 11.84 3.08
N ASN A 151 -20.45 10.62 2.53
CA ASN A 151 -20.82 9.35 3.13
C ASN A 151 -19.64 8.64 3.81
N GLY A 152 -18.52 9.34 4.00
CA GLY A 152 -17.36 8.83 4.71
C GLY A 152 -17.62 8.77 6.22
N VAL A 153 -17.07 7.75 6.87
CA VAL A 153 -17.05 7.63 8.34
C VAL A 153 -15.65 7.97 8.80
N ASP A 154 -15.52 8.96 9.68
CA ASP A 154 -14.23 9.29 10.27
C ASP A 154 -13.89 8.23 11.33
N PRO A 155 -12.76 7.51 11.19
CA PRO A 155 -12.37 6.51 12.17
C PRO A 155 -12.08 7.11 13.55
N ILE A 156 -11.70 8.39 13.66
CA ILE A 156 -11.42 9.04 14.94
C ILE A 156 -12.73 9.24 15.71
N ASP A 157 -13.79 9.73 15.06
CA ASP A 157 -15.11 9.90 15.68
C ASP A 157 -15.66 8.55 16.19
N VAL A 158 -15.41 7.48 15.41
CA VAL A 158 -15.80 6.12 15.80
C VAL A 158 -15.00 5.63 17.01
N ILE A 159 -13.71 5.91 17.06
CA ILE A 159 -12.82 5.54 18.17
C ILE A 159 -13.24 6.30 19.45
N GLU A 160 -13.54 7.57 19.36
CA GLU A 160 -14.00 8.37 20.50
C GLU A 160 -15.33 7.87 21.07
N SER A 161 -16.25 7.46 20.22
CA SER A 161 -17.59 7.02 20.64
C SER A 161 -17.67 5.54 21.05
N HIS A 162 -16.90 4.66 20.44
CA HIS A 162 -17.02 3.19 20.61
C HIS A 162 -15.74 2.48 21.03
N GLY A 163 -14.61 3.17 21.03
CA GLY A 163 -13.30 2.62 21.33
C GLY A 163 -12.58 2.00 20.12
N ALA A 164 -11.24 2.07 20.14
CA ALA A 164 -10.40 1.58 19.06
C ALA A 164 -10.52 0.07 18.83
N ASP A 165 -10.64 -0.72 19.92
CA ASP A 165 -10.75 -2.17 19.83
C ASP A 165 -12.02 -2.60 19.09
N SER A 166 -13.14 -1.89 19.32
CA SER A 166 -14.42 -2.18 18.66
C SER A 166 -14.32 -1.99 17.14
N LEU A 167 -13.71 -0.88 16.70
CA LEU A 167 -13.52 -0.59 15.29
C LEU A 167 -12.58 -1.62 14.65
N ARG A 168 -11.43 -1.85 15.26
CA ARG A 168 -10.41 -2.80 14.76
C ARG A 168 -10.97 -4.21 14.66
N PHE A 169 -11.66 -4.67 15.69
CA PHE A 169 -12.25 -6.00 15.72
C PHE A 169 -13.34 -6.17 14.64
N MET A 170 -14.22 -5.18 14.48
CA MET A 170 -15.23 -5.18 13.43
C MET A 170 -14.60 -5.28 12.02
N LEU A 171 -13.53 -4.51 11.76
CA LEU A 171 -12.87 -4.50 10.45
C LEU A 171 -12.18 -5.83 10.14
N VAL A 172 -11.61 -6.49 11.16
CA VAL A 172 -10.89 -7.77 10.97
C VAL A 172 -11.84 -8.96 10.88
N THR A 173 -12.91 -8.98 11.67
CA THR A 173 -13.81 -10.15 11.76
C THR A 173 -14.97 -10.11 10.78
N GLY A 174 -15.25 -8.96 10.21
CA GLY A 174 -16.44 -8.74 9.40
C GLY A 174 -16.35 -9.19 7.96
N ASN A 175 -15.20 -9.69 7.50
CA ASN A 175 -14.96 -9.83 6.07
C ASN A 175 -14.10 -11.04 5.70
N THR A 176 -14.21 -11.46 4.43
CA THR A 176 -13.32 -12.43 3.80
C THR A 176 -12.45 -11.74 2.75
N PRO A 177 -11.27 -12.27 2.43
CA PRO A 177 -10.36 -11.66 1.47
C PRO A 177 -11.05 -11.29 0.13
N GLY A 178 -10.82 -10.07 -0.33
CA GLY A 178 -11.35 -9.55 -1.59
C GLY A 178 -12.82 -9.16 -1.59
N ASN A 179 -13.55 -9.31 -0.50
CA ASN A 179 -14.96 -8.91 -0.39
C ASN A 179 -15.10 -7.59 0.35
N ASP A 180 -16.06 -6.77 -0.08
CA ASP A 180 -16.32 -5.48 0.54
C ASP A 180 -17.10 -5.62 1.85
N LEU A 181 -16.83 -4.71 2.78
CA LEU A 181 -17.51 -4.62 4.06
C LEU A 181 -18.48 -3.42 4.04
N ARG A 182 -19.76 -3.65 4.32
CA ARG A 182 -20.68 -2.56 4.60
C ARG A 182 -20.52 -2.13 6.06
N PHE A 183 -20.30 -0.85 6.28
CA PHE A 183 -20.18 -0.28 7.61
C PHE A 183 -21.56 -0.09 8.22
N HIS A 184 -21.81 -0.76 9.35
CA HIS A 184 -23.03 -0.64 10.13
C HIS A 184 -22.67 -0.42 11.60
N PHE A 185 -23.26 0.58 12.25
CA PHE A 185 -23.01 0.89 13.67
C PHE A 185 -23.45 -0.25 14.61
N GLU A 186 -24.47 -1.01 14.26
CA GLU A 186 -24.93 -2.19 15.02
C GLU A 186 -23.82 -3.26 15.13
N ARG A 187 -23.04 -3.44 14.07
CA ARG A 187 -21.88 -4.36 14.11
C ARG A 187 -20.77 -3.83 14.99
N LEU A 188 -20.59 -2.53 15.04
CA LEU A 188 -19.62 -1.88 15.89
C LEU A 188 -19.99 -2.04 17.37
N GLU A 189 -21.26 -1.85 17.73
CA GLU A 189 -21.75 -2.11 19.07
C GLU A 189 -21.59 -3.57 19.48
N GLY A 190 -21.89 -4.52 18.58
CA GLY A 190 -21.65 -5.94 18.79
C GLY A 190 -20.17 -6.24 19.09
N SER A 191 -19.26 -5.61 18.38
CA SER A 191 -17.82 -5.72 18.58
C SER A 191 -17.37 -5.17 19.95
N ARG A 192 -17.92 -4.02 20.35
CA ARG A 192 -17.69 -3.44 21.67
C ARG A 192 -18.17 -4.37 22.80
N ASN A 193 -19.37 -4.90 22.64
CA ASN A 193 -19.93 -5.81 23.63
C ASN A 193 -19.11 -7.10 23.76
N PHE A 194 -18.58 -7.60 22.63
CA PHE A 194 -17.68 -8.76 22.65
C PHE A 194 -16.35 -8.45 23.37
N ALA A 195 -15.72 -7.31 23.09
CA ALA A 195 -14.50 -6.89 23.79
C ALA A 195 -14.74 -6.75 25.30
N ASN A 196 -15.84 -6.11 25.70
CA ASN A 196 -16.24 -5.98 27.11
C ASN A 196 -16.51 -7.34 27.75
N LYS A 197 -17.11 -8.29 27.04
CA LYS A 197 -17.32 -9.64 27.53
C LYS A 197 -15.99 -10.33 27.81
N LEU A 198 -15.03 -10.25 26.92
CA LEU A 198 -13.69 -10.82 27.12
C LEU A 198 -12.99 -10.18 28.33
N TRP A 199 -13.02 -8.86 28.42
CA TRP A 199 -12.43 -8.14 29.55
C TRP A 199 -13.03 -8.57 30.88
N ASN A 200 -14.37 -8.59 30.99
CA ASN A 200 -15.04 -8.94 32.23
C ASN A 200 -14.86 -10.43 32.61
N ALA A 201 -14.86 -11.32 31.61
CA ALA A 201 -14.58 -12.75 31.86
C ALA A 201 -13.14 -12.95 32.38
N SER A 202 -12.17 -12.28 31.73
CA SER A 202 -10.76 -12.34 32.17
C SER A 202 -10.58 -11.76 33.59
N ARG A 203 -11.20 -10.62 33.86
CA ARG A 203 -11.18 -9.99 35.19
C ARG A 203 -11.76 -10.90 36.24
N PHE A 204 -12.92 -11.50 35.96
CA PHE A 204 -13.55 -12.47 36.89
C PHE A 204 -12.64 -13.67 37.14
N ALA A 205 -12.03 -14.25 36.10
CA ALA A 205 -11.10 -15.34 36.25
C ALA A 205 -9.89 -14.95 37.12
N LEU A 206 -9.27 -13.79 36.85
CA LEU A 206 -8.12 -13.31 37.61
C LEU A 206 -8.44 -13.07 39.10
N MET A 207 -9.61 -12.53 39.41
CA MET A 207 -10.05 -12.33 40.79
C MET A 207 -10.20 -13.65 41.58
N ASN A 208 -10.36 -14.78 40.88
CA ASN A 208 -10.49 -16.11 41.51
C ASN A 208 -9.19 -16.94 41.42
N LEU A 209 -8.07 -16.30 41.03
CA LEU A 209 -6.76 -16.96 40.90
C LEU A 209 -5.72 -16.37 41.86
N GLU A 210 -6.13 -15.63 42.89
CA GLU A 210 -5.20 -14.98 43.82
C GLU A 210 -4.33 -16.00 44.61
N ASP A 211 -4.85 -17.18 44.84
CA ASP A 211 -4.17 -18.30 45.52
C ASP A 211 -3.63 -19.37 44.54
N PHE A 212 -3.75 -19.12 43.22
CA PHE A 212 -3.30 -20.06 42.21
C PHE A 212 -1.81 -19.86 41.88
N GLU A 213 -0.98 -20.84 42.22
CA GLU A 213 0.39 -20.95 41.75
C GLU A 213 0.40 -21.75 40.43
N PRO A 214 0.79 -21.13 39.30
CA PRO A 214 0.89 -21.86 38.04
C PRO A 214 1.94 -22.95 38.18
N ALA A 215 1.50 -24.23 38.08
CA ALA A 215 2.42 -25.35 38.01
C ALA A 215 3.45 -25.07 36.90
N ARG A 216 4.76 -25.30 37.16
CA ARG A 216 5.79 -25.23 36.11
C ARG A 216 5.31 -26.11 34.95
N ARG A 217 5.24 -25.51 33.75
CA ARG A 217 4.88 -26.29 32.55
C ARG A 217 5.78 -27.51 32.49
N PRO A 218 5.23 -28.73 32.40
CA PRO A 218 6.06 -29.88 32.09
C PRO A 218 6.81 -29.61 30.79
N GLU A 219 8.08 -29.89 30.74
CA GLU A 219 8.95 -29.73 29.55
C GLU A 219 8.50 -30.55 28.32
N GLN A 220 7.37 -31.23 28.43
CA GLN A 220 6.85 -32.18 27.44
C GLN A 220 5.69 -31.67 26.55
N TYR A 221 5.25 -30.42 26.68
CA TYR A 221 4.30 -29.87 25.69
C TYR A 221 5.05 -29.30 24.49
N THR A 222 5.49 -30.17 23.60
CA THR A 222 5.73 -29.85 22.20
C THR A 222 4.37 -29.75 21.51
N LEU A 223 4.05 -28.54 21.00
CA LEU A 223 2.94 -28.31 20.07
C LEU A 223 3.26 -28.97 18.73
#